data_66a9a716aee561cb528db18b115e2a02
#
_entry.id   66a9a716aee561cb528db18b115e2a02
#
_cell.length_a   1.000
_cell.length_b   1.000
_cell.length_c   1.000
_cell.angle_alpha   90.00
_cell.angle_beta   90.00
_cell.angle_gamma   90.00
#
_symmetry.space_group_name_H-M   'P 1'
#
loop_
_entity.id
_entity.type
_entity.pdbx_description
1 polymer ?
#
loop_
_entity_poly.entity_id
_entity_poly.type
_entity_poly.pdbx_seq_one_letter_code
_entity_poly.pdbx_strand_id
1 'polypeptide(L)'
;VAFELQGFKKVTRNNIVIVTGFNVPLDMKLEVGAMSEELTVSAAAPVVDTKKTTSGATFSSEILEKIPTARDPWQIINMTPGVQAGLNVGGSSSGQQVGLSSRGTGANVQWNLEGGSITDLSSNSSPAYFNFDSFDQISVTNGGGDVSVQSSGLSINLVTKSGSNVFKG
;
A
#
# COMPACT_ATOMS: atom_id res chain seq x y z
N VAL A 1 -3.93 -17.16 -9.94
CA VAL A 1 -4.93 -16.87 -10.98
C VAL A 1 -4.81 -17.88 -12.08
N ALA A 2 -5.93 -18.44 -12.53
CA ALA A 2 -6.00 -19.37 -13.64
C ALA A 2 -6.74 -18.75 -14.83
N PHE A 3 -6.22 -18.97 -16.02
CA PHE A 3 -6.81 -18.54 -17.28
C PHE A 3 -7.21 -19.79 -18.06
N GLU A 4 -8.47 -19.88 -18.44
CA GLU A 4 -9.04 -21.04 -19.10
C GLU A 4 -9.96 -20.58 -20.24
N LEU A 5 -9.75 -21.12 -21.41
CA LEU A 5 -10.57 -20.88 -22.60
C LEU A 5 -10.68 -22.17 -23.39
N GLN A 6 -11.87 -22.48 -23.90
CA GLN A 6 -12.11 -23.67 -24.67
C GLN A 6 -11.23 -23.71 -25.93
N GLY A 7 -10.49 -24.80 -26.14
CA GLY A 7 -9.56 -24.96 -27.25
C GLY A 7 -8.14 -24.46 -27.00
N PHE A 8 -7.87 -23.96 -25.80
CA PHE A 8 -6.55 -23.49 -25.37
C PHE A 8 -6.08 -24.25 -24.14
N LYS A 9 -4.76 -24.30 -23.95
CA LYS A 9 -4.14 -24.85 -22.73
C LYS A 9 -4.47 -23.96 -21.54
N LYS A 10 -4.78 -24.58 -20.40
CA LYS A 10 -4.98 -23.88 -19.14
C LYS A 10 -3.64 -23.31 -18.66
N VAL A 11 -3.61 -22.02 -18.35
CA VAL A 11 -2.42 -21.35 -17.81
C VAL A 11 -2.70 -20.89 -16.37
N THR A 12 -1.88 -21.38 -15.44
CA THR A 12 -1.95 -20.99 -14.03
C THR A 12 -0.75 -20.12 -13.67
N ARG A 13 -1.00 -18.93 -13.12
CA ARG A 13 0.03 -18.04 -12.61
C ARG A 13 -0.06 -17.96 -11.08
N ASN A 14 1.00 -18.39 -10.40
CA ASN A 14 1.13 -18.38 -8.96
C ASN A 14 2.00 -17.20 -8.50
N ASN A 15 1.98 -16.92 -7.20
CA ASN A 15 2.81 -15.91 -6.55
C ASN A 15 2.61 -14.47 -7.07
N ILE A 16 1.36 -14.11 -7.35
CA ILE A 16 1.02 -12.73 -7.68
C ILE A 16 0.88 -11.96 -6.36
N VAL A 17 1.77 -11.01 -6.13
CA VAL A 17 1.70 -10.11 -4.98
C VAL A 17 0.77 -8.96 -5.33
N ILE A 18 -0.31 -8.81 -4.57
CA ILE A 18 -1.26 -7.71 -4.71
C ILE A 18 -0.95 -6.70 -3.61
N VAL A 19 -0.72 -5.46 -3.99
CA VAL A 19 -0.42 -4.35 -3.08
C VAL A 19 -1.52 -3.30 -3.22
N THR A 20 -1.93 -2.70 -2.13
CA THR A 20 -2.97 -1.68 -2.13
C THR A 20 -2.63 -0.50 -3.04
N GLY A 21 -3.56 -0.12 -3.90
CA GLY A 21 -3.39 0.98 -4.84
C GLY A 21 -2.58 0.62 -6.10
N PHE A 22 -2.29 -0.67 -6.32
CA PHE A 22 -1.67 -1.13 -7.55
C PHE A 22 -2.66 -1.88 -8.43
N ASN A 23 -2.72 -1.50 -9.70
CA ASN A 23 -3.34 -2.32 -10.75
C ASN A 23 -2.28 -3.24 -11.32
N VAL A 24 -2.51 -4.54 -11.24
CA VAL A 24 -1.62 -5.55 -11.80
C VAL A 24 -2.19 -6.01 -13.14
N PRO A 25 -1.74 -5.47 -14.30
CA PRO A 25 -2.15 -5.96 -15.59
C PRO A 25 -1.58 -7.37 -15.79
N LEU A 26 -2.45 -8.33 -16.02
CA LEU A 26 -2.08 -9.72 -16.28
C LEU A 26 -2.36 -10.04 -17.75
N ASP A 27 -1.45 -9.68 -18.62
CA ASP A 27 -1.51 -10.06 -20.04
C ASP A 27 -0.96 -11.47 -20.19
N MET A 28 -1.78 -12.40 -20.73
CA MET A 28 -1.41 -13.78 -20.94
C MET A 28 -1.64 -14.20 -22.39
N LYS A 29 -0.64 -14.86 -22.97
CA LYS A 29 -0.77 -15.55 -24.23
C LYS A 29 -1.23 -16.99 -23.96
N LEU A 30 -2.39 -17.37 -24.47
CA LEU A 30 -2.87 -18.73 -24.42
C LEU A 30 -2.44 -19.47 -25.71
N GLU A 31 -1.87 -20.66 -25.54
CA GLU A 31 -1.52 -21.54 -26.66
C GLU A 31 -2.68 -22.49 -26.97
N VAL A 32 -2.90 -22.75 -28.25
CA VAL A 32 -3.90 -23.72 -28.70
C VAL A 32 -3.46 -25.15 -28.28
N GLY A 33 -4.32 -25.87 -27.62
CA GLY A 33 -4.03 -27.23 -27.16
C GLY A 33 -5.21 -27.85 -26.40
N ALA A 34 -5.03 -29.12 -26.03
CA ALA A 34 -6.04 -29.81 -25.24
C ALA A 34 -6.10 -29.22 -23.84
N MET A 35 -7.32 -29.08 -23.30
CA MET A 35 -7.61 -28.50 -21.97
C MET A 35 -7.00 -29.29 -20.80
N SER A 36 -6.48 -30.47 -21.06
CA SER A 36 -5.79 -31.35 -20.10
C SER A 36 -4.32 -30.98 -19.86
N GLU A 37 -3.73 -30.07 -20.64
CA GLU A 37 -2.36 -29.63 -20.46
C GLU A 37 -2.34 -28.33 -19.63
N GLU A 38 -1.78 -28.40 -18.43
CA GLU A 38 -1.62 -27.27 -17.53
C GLU A 38 -0.19 -26.70 -17.62
N LEU A 39 -0.06 -25.42 -17.93
CA LEU A 39 1.19 -24.71 -17.90
C LEU A 39 1.25 -23.84 -16.63
N THR A 40 2.08 -24.22 -15.68
CA THR A 40 2.32 -23.41 -14.48
C THR A 40 3.46 -22.45 -14.72
N VAL A 41 3.17 -21.16 -14.75
CA VAL A 41 4.19 -20.10 -14.84
C VAL A 41 4.48 -19.56 -13.44
N SER A 42 5.63 -19.93 -12.88
CA SER A 42 6.14 -19.36 -11.64
C SER A 42 7.16 -18.28 -11.98
N ALA A 43 6.70 -17.07 -12.15
CA ALA A 43 7.59 -15.92 -12.29
C ALA A 43 7.13 -14.80 -11.36
N ALA A 44 7.93 -14.52 -10.35
CA ALA A 44 7.89 -13.25 -9.65
C ALA A 44 8.47 -12.18 -10.60
N ALA A 45 7.69 -11.73 -11.58
CA ALA A 45 8.06 -10.52 -12.30
C ALA A 45 7.71 -9.32 -11.42
N PRO A 46 8.63 -8.39 -11.17
CA PRO A 46 8.26 -7.13 -10.57
C PRO A 46 7.26 -6.48 -11.51
N VAL A 47 6.04 -6.30 -11.03
CA VAL A 47 5.00 -5.60 -11.80
C VAL A 47 5.33 -4.11 -11.74
N VAL A 48 6.03 -3.63 -12.76
CA VAL A 48 6.19 -2.19 -12.96
C VAL A 48 4.90 -1.68 -13.58
N ASP A 49 4.12 -0.97 -12.80
CA ASP A 49 2.93 -0.30 -13.29
C ASP A 49 3.31 0.92 -14.13
N THR A 50 3.39 0.72 -15.44
CA THR A 50 3.72 1.78 -16.41
C THR A 50 2.55 2.73 -16.69
N LYS A 51 1.35 2.44 -16.18
CA LYS A 51 0.14 3.25 -16.38
C LYS A 51 -0.22 4.09 -15.15
N LYS A 52 0.53 3.95 -14.07
CA LYS A 52 0.25 4.65 -12.83
C LYS A 52 0.60 6.13 -12.96
N THR A 53 -0.41 6.98 -12.85
CA THR A 53 -0.27 8.45 -12.79
C THR A 53 -0.17 8.96 -11.36
N THR A 54 -0.32 8.07 -10.36
CA THR A 54 -0.26 8.41 -8.95
C THR A 54 1.18 8.59 -8.48
N SER A 55 1.42 9.64 -7.73
CA SER A 55 2.66 9.87 -7.00
C SER A 55 2.47 9.41 -5.55
N GLY A 56 3.41 8.65 -5.02
CA GLY A 56 3.33 8.15 -3.65
C GLY A 56 4.35 7.05 -3.36
N ALA A 57 4.23 6.43 -2.20
CA ALA A 57 5.05 5.30 -1.77
C ALA A 57 4.19 4.27 -1.03
N THR A 58 4.57 3.01 -1.15
CA THR A 58 3.96 1.91 -0.40
C THR A 58 5.06 1.14 0.32
N PHE A 59 4.89 0.99 1.62
CA PHE A 59 5.81 0.32 2.51
C PHE A 59 5.19 -0.99 2.98
N SER A 60 5.72 -2.12 2.53
CA SER A 60 5.29 -3.46 2.94
C SER A 60 5.85 -3.82 4.32
N SER A 61 5.28 -4.85 4.95
CA SER A 61 5.76 -5.39 6.23
C SER A 61 7.26 -5.66 6.23
N GLU A 62 7.78 -6.23 5.16
CA GLU A 62 9.23 -6.50 5.03
C GLU A 62 10.07 -5.22 5.10
N ILE A 63 9.60 -4.15 4.49
CA ILE A 63 10.26 -2.84 4.54
C ILE A 63 10.12 -2.23 5.94
N LEU A 64 8.91 -2.28 6.53
CA LEU A 64 8.64 -1.73 7.86
C LEU A 64 9.49 -2.39 8.95
N GLU A 65 9.77 -3.69 8.81
CA GLU A 65 10.63 -4.43 9.75
C GLU A 65 12.11 -4.10 9.62
N LYS A 66 12.57 -3.76 8.41
CA LYS A 66 14.00 -3.54 8.11
C LYS A 66 14.44 -2.09 8.24
N ILE A 67 13.52 -1.14 8.12
CA ILE A 67 13.88 0.29 8.23
C ILE A 67 14.18 0.65 9.69
N PRO A 68 15.37 1.16 9.98
CA PRO A 68 15.71 1.63 11.32
C PRO A 68 15.00 2.94 11.62
N THR A 69 13.81 2.86 12.18
CA THR A 69 13.02 4.01 12.64
C THR A 69 12.75 3.90 14.13
N ALA A 70 12.24 4.98 14.73
CA ALA A 70 11.76 4.98 16.10
C ALA A 70 10.42 4.20 16.28
N ARG A 71 10.08 3.30 15.35
CA ARG A 71 8.80 2.56 15.27
C ARG A 71 7.61 3.52 15.27
N ASP A 72 7.70 4.52 14.41
CA ASP A 72 6.78 5.62 14.31
C ASP A 72 6.23 5.69 12.87
N PRO A 73 4.90 5.58 12.68
CA PRO A 73 4.30 5.64 11.35
C PRO A 73 4.58 6.96 10.63
N TRP A 74 4.72 8.06 11.37
CA TRP A 74 4.97 9.38 10.81
C TRP A 74 6.32 9.48 10.11
N GLN A 75 7.33 8.81 10.63
CA GLN A 75 8.66 8.73 10.02
C GLN A 75 8.61 7.96 8.69
N ILE A 76 7.84 6.90 8.63
CA ILE A 76 7.62 6.15 7.39
C ILE A 76 6.91 7.01 6.35
N ILE A 77 5.84 7.69 6.75
CA ILE A 77 5.10 8.60 5.86
C ILE A 77 6.01 9.70 5.32
N ASN A 78 6.90 10.24 6.15
CA ASN A 78 7.86 11.27 5.77
C ASN A 78 8.92 10.80 4.74
N MET A 79 9.11 9.51 4.58
CA MET A 79 9.98 8.94 3.52
C MET A 79 9.34 9.03 2.14
N THR A 80 8.05 9.37 2.06
CA THR A 80 7.39 9.55 0.76
C THR A 80 7.84 10.85 0.10
N PRO A 81 8.32 10.83 -1.15
CA PRO A 81 8.75 12.04 -1.84
C PRO A 81 7.67 13.12 -1.86
N GLY A 82 8.04 14.34 -1.46
CA GLY A 82 7.13 15.49 -1.42
C GLY A 82 6.21 15.56 -0.20
N VAL A 83 6.32 14.62 0.74
CA VAL A 83 5.62 14.66 2.03
C VAL A 83 6.59 15.10 3.11
N GLN A 84 6.12 15.94 4.01
CA GLN A 84 6.85 16.38 5.20
C GLN A 84 5.97 16.21 6.43
N ALA A 85 6.45 15.45 7.39
CA ALA A 85 5.92 15.39 8.73
C ALA A 85 6.64 16.45 9.61
N GLY A 86 6.04 16.78 10.71
CA GLY A 86 6.70 17.63 11.71
C GLY A 86 8.04 17.03 12.16
N LEU A 87 8.95 17.89 12.63
CA LEU A 87 10.26 17.45 13.09
C LEU A 87 10.13 16.49 14.28
N ASN A 88 10.59 15.28 14.10
CA ASN A 88 10.64 14.27 15.15
C ASN A 88 12.09 14.02 15.58
N VAL A 89 12.43 14.43 16.78
CA VAL A 89 13.76 14.23 17.36
C VAL A 89 13.70 13.15 18.42
N GLY A 90 14.40 12.06 18.18
CA GLY A 90 14.50 10.95 19.13
C GLY A 90 13.16 10.27 19.46
N GLY A 91 12.21 10.27 18.55
CA GLY A 91 10.91 9.66 18.76
C GLY A 91 9.92 10.56 19.53
N SER A 92 10.19 11.86 19.65
CA SER A 92 9.35 12.81 20.39
C SER A 92 7.90 12.92 19.87
N SER A 93 7.68 12.61 18.61
CA SER A 93 6.35 12.58 17.99
C SER A 93 5.74 11.16 17.91
N SER A 94 6.41 10.18 18.46
CA SER A 94 5.92 8.79 18.51
C SER A 94 4.63 8.71 19.31
N GLY A 95 3.58 8.16 18.75
CA GLY A 95 2.27 8.08 19.38
C GLY A 95 1.51 9.41 19.45
N GLN A 96 1.99 10.47 18.83
CA GLN A 96 1.29 11.75 18.74
C GLN A 96 0.72 11.97 17.34
N GLN A 97 -0.32 12.77 17.27
CA GLN A 97 -0.83 13.25 15.99
C GLN A 97 0.11 14.33 15.46
N VAL A 98 0.70 14.08 14.30
CA VAL A 98 1.65 15.00 13.67
C VAL A 98 1.02 15.61 12.44
N GLY A 99 1.12 16.93 12.31
CA GLY A 99 0.71 17.64 11.11
C GLY A 99 1.57 17.21 9.91
N LEU A 100 0.92 16.97 8.79
CA LEU A 100 1.57 16.62 7.55
C LEU A 100 1.44 17.76 6.55
N SER A 101 2.45 17.95 5.73
CA SER A 101 2.40 18.81 4.56
C SER A 101 2.77 18.04 3.31
N SER A 102 2.19 18.44 2.20
CA SER A 102 2.47 17.88 0.89
C SER A 102 2.88 19.00 -0.05
N ARG A 103 4.03 18.81 -0.74
CA ARG A 103 4.56 19.76 -1.72
C ARG A 103 4.71 21.19 -1.18
N GLY A 104 5.08 21.33 0.11
CA GLY A 104 5.34 22.61 0.75
C GLY A 104 4.09 23.35 1.23
N THR A 105 2.91 22.78 1.15
CA THR A 105 1.66 23.35 1.67
C THR A 105 1.06 22.43 2.73
N GLY A 106 0.31 22.98 3.68
CA GLY A 106 -0.48 22.19 4.60
C GLY A 106 -1.40 21.24 3.81
N ALA A 107 -1.29 19.95 4.09
CA ALA A 107 -2.04 18.96 3.34
C ALA A 107 -3.42 18.73 3.97
N ASN A 108 -4.45 18.69 3.12
CA ASN A 108 -5.67 18.01 3.47
C ASN A 108 -5.36 16.51 3.41
N VAL A 109 -5.35 15.87 4.55
CA VAL A 109 -4.96 14.46 4.68
C VAL A 109 -6.20 13.61 4.86
N GLN A 110 -6.35 12.62 4.00
CA GLN A 110 -7.34 11.56 4.21
C GLN A 110 -6.65 10.36 4.83
N TRP A 111 -7.10 9.97 6.01
CA TRP A 111 -6.65 8.78 6.72
C TRP A 111 -7.63 7.64 6.50
N ASN A 112 -7.12 6.51 6.06
CA ASN A 112 -7.89 5.30 5.87
C ASN A 112 -7.27 4.16 6.66
N LEU A 113 -8.12 3.34 7.24
CA LEU A 113 -7.77 2.06 7.85
C LEU A 113 -8.51 0.97 7.08
N GLU A 114 -7.79 0.01 6.53
CA GLU A 114 -8.36 -1.05 5.67
C GLU A 114 -9.25 -0.49 4.53
N GLY A 115 -8.88 0.67 4.00
CA GLY A 115 -9.67 1.37 2.98
C GLY A 115 -10.85 2.20 3.49
N GLY A 116 -11.25 2.03 4.74
CA GLY A 116 -12.30 2.85 5.38
C GLY A 116 -11.74 4.17 5.89
N SER A 117 -12.42 5.29 5.62
CA SER A 117 -11.97 6.61 6.09
C SER A 117 -12.14 6.74 7.60
N ILE A 118 -11.04 7.15 8.26
CA ILE A 118 -10.97 7.43 9.69
C ILE A 118 -10.52 8.87 9.97
N THR A 119 -10.55 9.73 8.98
CA THR A 119 -10.06 11.11 9.10
C THR A 119 -10.84 11.89 10.14
N ASP A 120 -10.13 12.58 11.04
CA ASP A 120 -10.74 13.60 11.88
C ASP A 120 -11.01 14.85 11.05
N LEU A 121 -12.28 15.13 10.79
CA LEU A 121 -12.72 16.23 9.94
C LEU A 121 -12.47 17.62 10.59
N SER A 122 -12.26 17.66 11.90
CA SER A 122 -12.02 18.93 12.61
C SER A 122 -10.59 19.41 12.49
N SER A 123 -9.64 18.47 12.43
CA SER A 123 -8.20 18.76 12.44
C SER A 123 -7.47 18.28 11.19
N ASN A 124 -8.16 17.58 10.28
CA ASN A 124 -7.55 16.89 9.14
C ASN A 124 -6.37 15.99 9.53
N SER A 125 -6.44 15.40 10.70
CA SER A 125 -5.39 14.56 11.26
C SER A 125 -5.86 13.14 11.47
N SER A 126 -4.95 12.27 11.89
CA SER A 126 -5.30 10.94 12.36
C SER A 126 -6.10 11.04 13.67
N PRO A 127 -7.26 10.40 13.77
CA PRO A 127 -8.09 10.44 14.97
C PRO A 127 -7.56 9.53 16.10
N ALA A 128 -6.54 8.71 15.81
CA ALA A 128 -6.10 7.65 16.71
C ALA A 128 -4.58 7.57 16.81
N TYR A 129 -4.13 7.01 17.91
CA TYR A 129 -2.76 6.56 18.10
C TYR A 129 -2.64 5.13 17.62
N PHE A 130 -1.57 4.82 16.89
CA PHE A 130 -1.37 3.51 16.30
C PHE A 130 -0.14 2.83 16.90
N ASN A 131 -0.28 1.53 17.15
CA ASN A 131 0.86 0.69 17.38
C ASN A 131 1.51 0.36 16.02
N PHE A 132 2.74 0.80 15.82
CA PHE A 132 3.50 0.58 14.58
C PHE A 132 3.56 -0.90 14.18
N ASP A 133 3.70 -1.78 15.17
CA ASP A 133 3.84 -3.22 14.93
C ASP A 133 2.57 -3.91 14.42
N SER A 134 1.44 -3.23 14.52
CA SER A 134 0.17 -3.76 14.02
C SER A 134 0.04 -3.67 12.50
N PHE A 135 0.89 -2.89 11.82
CA PHE A 135 0.77 -2.67 10.40
C PHE A 135 1.48 -3.74 9.57
N ASP A 136 0.78 -4.22 8.55
CA ASP A 136 1.33 -5.02 7.46
C ASP A 136 1.80 -4.14 6.30
N GLN A 137 1.07 -3.03 6.06
CA GLN A 137 1.38 -2.11 4.99
C GLN A 137 0.97 -0.68 5.33
N ILE A 138 1.79 0.28 4.92
CA ILE A 138 1.46 1.71 4.90
C ILE A 138 1.57 2.21 3.47
N SER A 139 0.46 2.71 2.91
CA SER A 139 0.43 3.26 1.55
C SER A 139 0.14 4.75 1.62
N VAL A 140 0.97 5.53 0.97
CA VAL A 140 0.89 6.99 0.93
C VAL A 140 0.75 7.44 -0.51
N THR A 141 -0.32 8.16 -0.83
CA THR A 141 -0.56 8.75 -2.16
C THR A 141 -0.53 10.27 -2.03
N ASN A 142 0.37 10.90 -2.78
CA ASN A 142 0.66 12.33 -2.73
C ASN A 142 0.26 13.06 -4.02
N GLY A 143 -0.60 12.48 -4.82
CA GLY A 143 -1.13 13.09 -6.04
C GLY A 143 -1.57 12.07 -7.07
N GLY A 144 -2.49 12.46 -7.92
CA GLY A 144 -3.06 11.56 -8.94
C GLY A 144 -3.85 10.39 -8.34
N GLY A 145 -4.40 10.57 -7.14
CA GLY A 145 -5.19 9.56 -6.48
C GLY A 145 -6.49 9.24 -7.22
N ASP A 146 -7.11 8.13 -6.83
CA ASP A 146 -8.42 7.73 -7.35
C ASP A 146 -9.47 8.80 -7.02
N VAL A 147 -10.49 8.91 -7.87
CA VAL A 147 -11.61 9.84 -7.70
C VAL A 147 -12.44 9.57 -6.45
N SER A 148 -12.36 8.39 -5.87
CA SER A 148 -12.97 8.05 -4.59
C SER A 148 -12.27 8.70 -3.39
N VAL A 149 -11.03 9.18 -3.57
CA VAL A 149 -10.28 9.87 -2.53
C VAL A 149 -10.77 11.31 -2.40
N GLN A 150 -11.36 11.64 -1.28
CA GLN A 150 -11.97 12.96 -1.02
C GLN A 150 -10.95 14.04 -0.63
N SER A 151 -9.65 13.73 -0.72
CA SER A 151 -8.58 14.66 -0.40
C SER A 151 -7.86 15.11 -1.66
N SER A 152 -7.70 16.40 -1.81
CA SER A 152 -6.88 16.99 -2.88
C SER A 152 -5.37 16.93 -2.58
N GLY A 153 -4.98 16.53 -1.39
CA GLY A 153 -3.60 16.55 -0.91
C GLY A 153 -3.01 15.16 -0.77
N LEU A 154 -3.11 14.61 0.41
CA LEU A 154 -2.45 13.39 0.83
C LEU A 154 -3.50 12.34 1.23
N SER A 155 -3.35 11.11 0.73
CA SER A 155 -4.12 9.97 1.20
C SER A 155 -3.19 8.91 1.79
N ILE A 156 -3.48 8.51 3.01
CA ILE A 156 -2.72 7.50 3.75
C ILE A 156 -3.67 6.33 4.02
N ASN A 157 -3.27 5.14 3.59
CA ASN A 157 -4.00 3.92 3.90
C ASN A 157 -3.13 2.98 4.72
N LEU A 158 -3.64 2.65 5.90
CA LEU A 158 -3.03 1.77 6.86
C LEU A 158 -3.68 0.40 6.74
N VAL A 159 -2.89 -0.64 6.55
CA VAL A 159 -3.35 -2.03 6.49
C VAL A 159 -2.76 -2.76 7.69
N THR A 160 -3.61 -3.40 8.46
CA THR A 160 -3.20 -4.13 9.66
C THR A 160 -2.81 -5.57 9.33
N LYS A 161 -1.99 -6.16 10.17
CA LYS A 161 -1.63 -7.57 10.08
C LYS A 161 -2.86 -8.45 10.30
N SER A 162 -3.12 -9.33 9.37
CA SER A 162 -4.19 -10.32 9.49
C SER A 162 -3.74 -11.50 10.37
N GLY A 163 -4.68 -12.08 11.11
CA GLY A 163 -4.46 -13.34 11.80
C GLY A 163 -4.17 -14.49 10.82
N SER A 164 -3.49 -15.52 11.28
CA SER A 164 -3.25 -16.75 10.54
C SER A 164 -3.68 -17.96 11.36
N ASN A 165 -3.91 -19.10 10.70
CA ASN A 165 -4.22 -20.37 11.39
C ASN A 165 -2.97 -21.01 12.03
N VAL A 166 -1.84 -20.32 12.02
CA VAL A 166 -0.59 -20.76 12.66
C VAL A 166 -0.36 -19.93 13.90
N PHE A 167 -0.20 -20.59 15.05
CA PHE A 167 0.20 -19.91 16.27
C PHE A 167 1.61 -19.35 16.10
N LYS A 168 1.76 -18.05 16.24
CA LYS A 168 3.06 -17.35 16.31
C LYS A 168 3.13 -16.72 17.70
N GLY A 169 4.09 -17.15 18.47
CA GLY A 169 4.45 -16.57 19.76
C GLY A 169 5.67 -15.68 19.64
#